data_b5d6874486123c3f5848a4ff2ade3c05
#
_entry.id   b5d6874486123c3f5848a4ff2ade3c05
#
_cell.length_a   1.000
_cell.length_b   1.000
_cell.length_c   1.000
_cell.angle_alpha   90.00
_cell.angle_beta   90.00
_cell.angle_gamma   90.00
#
_symmetry.space_group_name_H-M   'P 1'
#
loop_
_entity.id
_entity.type
_entity.pdbx_description
1 polymer ?
#
loop_
_entity_poly.entity_id
_entity_poly.type
_entity_poly.pdbx_seq_one_letter_code
_entity_poly.pdbx_strand_id
1 'polypeptide(L)'
;VYEPYDELSLLVRMHADGFYDKEVVASVAGGYKADCAGPDWARLVQVFQNPSLQLASFTITEKGYALTDLAGETLPAARQDFAAGPDAPRHTMSIAAALLYRRFQAGGHPIAMVSMDNCAQNGKKLREGVFAAAEAWERAGLVPAAFLAWLSDEKKVTFPWSMIDKITPHPSEQVKKALEDLGLQDMTISRTNTGTLIAPFVNAETTEYLVLEDAFPNGRPPLERAGVYFTDRATVEKAEKMKVGTCLNPLHTALAVYGCLLDYSSIAAEMADPDLKALVEHIAAEGLKVVEDPGILSPRKFIDEVLNERFPNPAIPDTPQRIAADTSQKLPVRYGGTLQLSLIHISEPTRP
;
A
#
# COMPACT_ATOMS: atom_id res chain seq x y z
N VAL A 1 12.69 -16.20 4.59
CA VAL A 1 12.72 -16.25 3.11
C VAL A 1 14.08 -15.80 2.60
N TYR A 2 14.67 -14.75 3.16
CA TYR A 2 15.92 -14.16 2.68
C TYR A 2 17.18 -14.77 3.27
N GLU A 3 17.13 -15.33 4.47
CA GLU A 3 18.28 -15.92 5.19
C GLU A 3 19.10 -16.92 4.34
N PRO A 4 18.48 -17.85 3.56
CA PRO A 4 19.25 -18.76 2.70
C PRO A 4 19.96 -18.08 1.52
N TYR A 5 19.70 -16.79 1.26
CA TYR A 5 20.24 -16.00 0.17
C TYR A 5 21.06 -14.79 0.66
N ASP A 6 21.64 -14.87 1.85
CA ASP A 6 22.41 -13.78 2.47
C ASP A 6 21.62 -12.45 2.55
N GLU A 7 20.30 -12.55 2.83
CA GLU A 7 19.35 -11.45 2.86
C GLU A 7 19.17 -10.70 1.53
N LEU A 8 19.67 -11.26 0.43
CA LEU A 8 19.46 -10.73 -0.91
C LEU A 8 18.10 -11.15 -1.47
N SER A 9 17.54 -10.30 -2.30
CA SER A 9 16.33 -10.61 -3.08
C SER A 9 16.46 -10.02 -4.48
N LEU A 10 15.72 -10.56 -5.44
CA LEU A 10 15.75 -10.12 -6.82
C LEU A 10 14.45 -9.41 -7.16
N LEU A 11 14.52 -8.14 -7.57
CA LEU A 11 13.40 -7.42 -8.15
C LEU A 11 13.40 -7.63 -9.67
N VAL A 12 12.28 -8.10 -10.21
CA VAL A 12 12.09 -8.35 -11.65
C VAL A 12 10.97 -7.44 -12.14
N ARG A 13 11.33 -6.40 -12.89
CA ARG A 13 10.36 -5.51 -13.53
C ARG A 13 9.98 -6.08 -14.90
N MET A 14 8.69 -6.28 -15.11
CA MET A 14 8.12 -6.92 -16.29
C MET A 14 7.64 -5.87 -17.28
N HIS A 15 8.26 -5.82 -18.45
CA HIS A 15 7.89 -4.93 -19.55
C HIS A 15 6.84 -5.59 -20.48
N ALA A 16 6.08 -4.76 -21.16
CA ALA A 16 5.02 -5.23 -22.07
C ALA A 16 5.56 -5.99 -23.29
N ASP A 17 6.81 -5.74 -23.70
CA ASP A 17 7.50 -6.42 -24.78
C ASP A 17 8.10 -7.78 -24.39
N GLY A 18 7.91 -8.20 -23.11
CA GLY A 18 8.46 -9.45 -22.56
C GLY A 18 9.87 -9.33 -22.03
N PHE A 19 10.47 -8.14 -22.06
CA PHE A 19 11.76 -7.90 -21.40
C PHE A 19 11.60 -7.89 -19.87
N TYR A 20 12.59 -8.45 -19.16
CA TYR A 20 12.67 -8.46 -17.71
C TYR A 20 13.90 -7.67 -17.26
N ASP A 21 13.69 -6.49 -16.71
CA ASP A 21 14.73 -5.76 -15.98
C ASP A 21 14.91 -6.36 -14.59
N LYS A 22 16.14 -6.58 -14.18
CA LYS A 22 16.50 -7.31 -12.97
C LYS A 22 17.44 -6.50 -12.10
N GLU A 23 17.10 -6.38 -10.82
CA GLU A 23 17.88 -5.66 -9.84
C GLU A 23 18.04 -6.49 -8.56
N VAL A 24 19.25 -6.60 -8.05
CA VAL A 24 19.53 -7.24 -6.77
C VAL A 24 19.26 -6.25 -5.65
N VAL A 25 18.30 -6.55 -4.77
CA VAL A 25 18.01 -5.78 -3.57
C VAL A 25 18.89 -6.30 -2.44
N ALA A 26 19.85 -5.48 -2.00
CA ALA A 26 20.83 -5.80 -0.96
C ALA A 26 20.71 -4.88 0.27
N SER A 27 19.53 -4.27 0.48
CA SER A 27 19.29 -3.33 1.58
C SER A 27 18.67 -3.97 2.82
N VAL A 28 18.37 -5.28 2.78
CA VAL A 28 17.81 -6.01 3.92
C VAL A 28 18.96 -6.50 4.80
N ALA A 29 18.94 -6.13 6.09
CA ALA A 29 19.97 -6.50 7.05
C ALA A 29 19.59 -7.70 7.94
N GLY A 30 18.33 -8.15 7.88
CA GLY A 30 17.83 -9.30 8.62
C GLY A 30 16.32 -9.43 8.56
N GLY A 31 15.83 -10.66 8.67
CA GLY A 31 14.41 -11.00 8.72
C GLY A 31 14.02 -11.54 10.09
N TYR A 32 12.99 -10.94 10.73
CA TYR A 32 12.57 -11.30 12.09
C TYR A 32 11.06 -11.50 12.17
N LYS A 33 10.62 -12.51 12.91
CA LYS A 33 9.20 -12.70 13.19
C LYS A 33 8.75 -11.76 14.30
N ALA A 34 7.66 -11.04 14.04
CA ALA A 34 7.03 -10.17 15.03
C ALA A 34 6.11 -10.98 15.97
N ASP A 35 6.66 -11.99 16.61
CA ASP A 35 5.99 -12.84 17.59
C ASP A 35 6.65 -12.61 18.95
N CYS A 36 5.89 -12.05 19.91
CA CYS A 36 6.40 -11.72 21.25
C CYS A 36 6.83 -12.94 22.07
N ALA A 37 6.36 -14.13 21.75
CA ALA A 37 6.80 -15.38 22.36
C ALA A 37 7.99 -16.03 21.62
N GLY A 38 8.36 -15.50 20.46
CA GLY A 38 9.43 -16.04 19.61
C GLY A 38 10.81 -15.50 19.95
N PRO A 39 11.86 -16.16 19.42
CA PRO A 39 13.26 -15.78 19.69
C PRO A 39 13.63 -14.40 19.09
N ASP A 40 12.95 -13.98 18.03
CA ASP A 40 13.27 -12.76 17.28
C ASP A 40 12.78 -11.47 17.98
N TRP A 41 11.85 -11.61 18.94
CA TRP A 41 11.22 -10.45 19.59
C TRP A 41 12.25 -9.53 20.27
N ALA A 42 13.20 -10.12 20.97
CA ALA A 42 14.24 -9.35 21.63
C ALA A 42 15.05 -8.49 20.64
N ARG A 43 15.28 -9.01 19.43
CA ARG A 43 15.97 -8.27 18.38
C ARG A 43 15.12 -7.13 17.82
N LEU A 44 13.83 -7.35 17.57
CA LEU A 44 12.91 -6.30 17.17
C LEU A 44 12.82 -5.18 18.22
N VAL A 45 12.76 -5.53 19.49
CA VAL A 45 12.81 -4.54 20.58
C VAL A 45 14.11 -3.75 20.54
N GLN A 46 15.26 -4.38 20.37
CA GLN A 46 16.55 -3.68 20.23
C GLN A 46 16.58 -2.71 19.04
N VAL A 47 15.99 -3.11 17.89
CA VAL A 47 15.86 -2.24 16.72
C VAL A 47 15.05 -1.00 17.07
N PHE A 48 13.88 -1.17 17.70
CA PHE A 48 13.04 -0.04 18.08
C PHE A 48 13.64 0.85 19.18
N GLN A 49 14.44 0.28 20.08
CA GLN A 49 15.17 1.05 21.10
C GLN A 49 16.34 1.86 20.54
N ASN A 50 16.83 1.50 19.35
CA ASN A 50 17.97 2.19 18.74
C ASN A 50 17.60 3.64 18.39
N PRO A 51 18.35 4.65 18.90
CA PRO A 51 18.10 6.08 18.58
C PRO A 51 18.17 6.39 17.09
N SER A 52 19.00 5.66 16.33
CA SER A 52 19.20 5.90 14.89
C SER A 52 18.06 5.38 14.00
N LEU A 53 17.09 4.62 14.55
CA LEU A 53 15.94 4.19 13.78
C LEU A 53 15.08 5.41 13.44
N GLN A 54 14.99 5.73 12.15
CA GLN A 54 14.30 6.91 11.63
C GLN A 54 12.83 6.67 11.36
N LEU A 55 12.51 5.50 10.78
CA LEU A 55 11.14 5.14 10.40
C LEU A 55 10.89 3.63 10.50
N ALA A 56 9.62 3.26 10.66
CA ALA A 56 9.11 1.92 10.49
C ALA A 56 7.98 1.95 9.45
N SER A 57 8.11 1.16 8.37
CA SER A 57 7.10 1.09 7.31
C SER A 57 6.22 -0.15 7.44
N PHE A 58 4.97 -0.05 6.99
CA PHE A 58 3.95 -1.10 7.09
C PHE A 58 3.34 -1.38 5.72
N THR A 59 3.33 -2.65 5.33
CA THR A 59 2.61 -3.21 4.18
C THR A 59 1.83 -4.42 4.67
N ILE A 60 0.66 -4.18 5.26
CA ILE A 60 -0.13 -5.19 5.98
C ILE A 60 -1.53 -5.37 5.42
N THR A 61 -1.82 -4.70 4.31
CA THR A 61 -3.13 -4.56 3.68
C THR A 61 -4.15 -3.83 4.58
N GLU A 62 -5.23 -3.32 4.00
CA GLU A 62 -6.24 -2.57 4.74
C GLU A 62 -6.82 -3.36 5.93
N LYS A 63 -6.94 -4.67 5.81
CA LYS A 63 -7.42 -5.56 6.88
C LYS A 63 -6.51 -5.58 8.10
N GLY A 64 -5.22 -5.35 7.93
CA GLY A 64 -4.24 -5.34 9.02
C GLY A 64 -4.40 -4.18 10.00
N TYR A 65 -5.09 -3.11 9.60
CA TYR A 65 -5.40 -1.95 10.47
C TYR A 65 -6.70 -2.14 11.25
N ALA A 66 -7.60 -3.01 10.80
CA ALA A 66 -8.91 -3.16 11.39
C ALA A 66 -8.83 -3.79 12.78
N LEU A 67 -9.40 -3.12 13.79
CA LEU A 67 -9.54 -3.60 15.16
C LEU A 67 -10.95 -4.11 15.46
N THR A 68 -11.89 -3.86 14.55
CA THR A 68 -13.28 -4.27 14.64
C THR A 68 -13.67 -5.05 13.39
N ASP A 69 -14.68 -5.89 13.52
CA ASP A 69 -15.34 -6.55 12.40
C ASP A 69 -16.37 -5.64 11.70
N LEU A 70 -17.09 -6.17 10.72
CA LEU A 70 -18.12 -5.44 9.97
C LEU A 70 -19.34 -5.06 10.83
N ALA A 71 -19.54 -5.71 11.96
CA ALA A 71 -20.60 -5.40 12.93
C ALA A 71 -20.16 -4.33 13.95
N GLY A 72 -18.90 -3.89 13.90
CA GLY A 72 -18.32 -2.93 14.85
C GLY A 72 -17.79 -3.56 16.14
N GLU A 73 -17.81 -4.89 16.25
CA GLU A 73 -17.31 -5.61 17.42
C GLU A 73 -15.79 -5.73 17.37
N THR A 74 -15.13 -5.49 18.52
CA THR A 74 -13.68 -5.62 18.61
C THR A 74 -13.22 -7.04 18.30
N LEU A 75 -12.29 -7.19 17.40
CA LEU A 75 -11.70 -8.47 17.00
C LEU A 75 -11.15 -9.23 18.22
N PRO A 76 -11.32 -10.57 18.32
CA PRO A 76 -10.87 -11.35 19.46
C PRO A 76 -9.40 -11.15 19.84
N ALA A 77 -8.50 -11.08 18.84
CA ALA A 77 -7.08 -10.83 19.06
C ALA A 77 -6.84 -9.45 19.67
N ALA A 78 -7.44 -8.40 19.13
CA ALA A 78 -7.33 -7.03 19.66
C ALA A 78 -7.89 -6.93 21.09
N ARG A 79 -9.03 -7.56 21.36
CA ARG A 79 -9.62 -7.60 22.71
C ARG A 79 -8.70 -8.28 23.74
N GLN A 80 -8.07 -9.39 23.35
CA GLN A 80 -7.09 -10.07 24.20
C GLN A 80 -5.86 -9.19 24.47
N ASP A 81 -5.33 -8.54 23.45
CA ASP A 81 -4.16 -7.66 23.56
C ASP A 81 -4.44 -6.44 24.43
N PHE A 82 -5.65 -5.85 24.33
CA PHE A 82 -6.06 -4.71 25.15
C PHE A 82 -6.09 -5.07 26.63
N ALA A 83 -6.45 -6.30 26.97
CA ALA A 83 -6.48 -6.79 28.35
C ALA A 83 -5.09 -7.24 28.84
N ALA A 84 -4.26 -7.83 27.94
CA ALA A 84 -2.96 -8.37 28.29
C ALA A 84 -1.86 -7.31 28.42
N GLY A 85 -2.00 -6.17 27.75
CA GLY A 85 -1.00 -5.11 27.76
C GLY A 85 0.13 -5.30 26.76
N PRO A 86 1.20 -4.49 26.87
CA PRO A 86 2.28 -4.42 25.89
C PRO A 86 3.26 -5.61 25.90
N ASP A 87 3.10 -6.56 26.81
CA ASP A 87 4.05 -7.66 26.99
C ASP A 87 3.76 -8.89 26.11
N ALA A 88 2.50 -9.04 25.65
CA ALA A 88 2.08 -10.19 24.86
C ALA A 88 1.18 -9.83 23.67
N PRO A 89 1.53 -8.85 22.83
CA PRO A 89 0.70 -8.43 21.71
C PRO A 89 0.69 -9.47 20.60
N ARG A 90 -0.46 -9.62 19.92
CA ARG A 90 -0.65 -10.52 18.78
C ARG A 90 -1.15 -9.80 17.52
N HIS A 91 -2.04 -8.83 17.70
CA HIS A 91 -2.54 -8.03 16.60
C HIS A 91 -1.47 -7.03 16.14
N THR A 92 -1.33 -6.80 14.83
CA THR A 92 -0.29 -5.94 14.25
C THR A 92 -0.25 -4.54 14.87
N MET A 93 -1.41 -3.93 15.12
CA MET A 93 -1.50 -2.61 15.74
C MET A 93 -1.02 -2.62 17.19
N SER A 94 -1.34 -3.68 17.94
CA SER A 94 -0.85 -3.88 19.30
C SER A 94 0.66 -4.15 19.33
N ILE A 95 1.19 -4.91 18.35
CA ILE A 95 2.64 -5.13 18.18
C ILE A 95 3.35 -3.79 17.94
N ALA A 96 2.84 -2.97 17.01
CA ALA A 96 3.39 -1.66 16.73
C ALA A 96 3.38 -0.75 17.97
N ALA A 97 2.27 -0.71 18.71
CA ALA A 97 2.14 0.03 19.97
C ALA A 97 3.11 -0.46 21.04
N ALA A 98 3.30 -1.78 21.17
CA ALA A 98 4.23 -2.38 22.14
C ALA A 98 5.68 -2.03 21.81
N LEU A 99 6.08 -2.10 20.54
CA LEU A 99 7.42 -1.70 20.12
C LEU A 99 7.67 -0.20 20.33
N LEU A 100 6.67 0.65 20.09
CA LEU A 100 6.73 2.08 20.43
C LEU A 100 6.83 2.30 21.95
N TYR A 101 6.12 1.50 22.76
CA TYR A 101 6.25 1.57 24.21
C TYR A 101 7.67 1.21 24.68
N ARG A 102 8.29 0.18 24.08
CA ARG A 102 9.71 -0.15 24.35
C ARG A 102 10.65 1.00 23.96
N ARG A 103 10.37 1.68 22.85
CA ARG A 103 11.12 2.87 22.42
C ARG A 103 10.94 4.03 23.40
N PHE A 104 9.73 4.26 23.88
CA PHE A 104 9.43 5.27 24.90
C PHE A 104 10.24 5.01 26.18
N GLN A 105 10.24 3.75 26.68
CA GLN A 105 11.01 3.34 27.86
C GLN A 105 12.51 3.51 27.67
N ALA A 106 13.03 3.40 26.47
CA ALA A 106 14.44 3.55 26.13
C ALA A 106 14.88 5.01 25.87
N GLY A 107 14.09 5.99 26.30
CA GLY A 107 14.42 7.43 26.18
C GLY A 107 13.52 8.22 25.23
N GLY A 108 12.51 7.59 24.60
CA GLY A 108 11.51 8.27 23.79
C GLY A 108 12.09 8.95 22.55
N HIS A 109 13.06 8.31 21.88
CA HIS A 109 13.66 8.82 20.65
C HIS A 109 12.60 8.98 19.54
N PRO A 110 12.66 10.04 18.73
CA PRO A 110 11.66 10.29 17.70
C PRO A 110 11.62 9.20 16.61
N ILE A 111 10.46 8.99 15.98
CA ILE A 111 10.27 8.00 14.90
C ILE A 111 9.07 8.37 14.00
N ALA A 112 9.14 8.02 12.72
CA ALA A 112 8.00 8.04 11.81
C ALA A 112 7.46 6.62 11.60
N MET A 113 6.13 6.45 11.73
CA MET A 113 5.41 5.19 11.48
C MET A 113 4.67 5.36 10.14
N VAL A 114 5.15 4.72 9.09
CA VAL A 114 4.74 5.00 7.71
C VAL A 114 3.92 3.85 7.15
N SER A 115 2.64 4.08 6.86
CA SER A 115 1.87 3.12 6.09
C SER A 115 2.24 3.21 4.62
N MET A 116 2.53 2.07 4.00
CA MET A 116 2.81 1.89 2.57
C MET A 116 1.70 1.07 1.90
N ASP A 117 0.51 1.03 2.49
CA ASP A 117 -0.64 0.30 1.94
C ASP A 117 -1.49 1.20 1.05
N ASN A 118 -2.01 0.62 -0.02
CA ASN A 118 -2.87 1.30 -0.98
C ASN A 118 -4.32 1.41 -0.45
N CYS A 119 -4.51 2.21 0.57
CA CYS A 119 -5.82 2.53 1.15
C CYS A 119 -5.91 3.99 1.55
N ALA A 120 -7.11 4.55 1.46
CA ALA A 120 -7.36 5.95 1.78
C ALA A 120 -6.96 6.30 3.20
N GLN A 121 -6.27 7.45 3.36
CA GLN A 121 -5.83 7.99 4.64
C GLN A 121 -5.05 6.96 5.49
N ASN A 122 -4.17 6.23 4.85
CA ASN A 122 -3.47 5.07 5.43
C ASN A 122 -2.69 5.42 6.71
N GLY A 123 -2.01 6.56 6.77
CA GLY A 123 -1.32 7.03 7.98
C GLY A 123 -2.28 7.31 9.14
N LYS A 124 -3.50 7.80 8.85
CA LYS A 124 -4.56 7.98 9.85
C LYS A 124 -4.99 6.63 10.41
N LYS A 125 -5.24 5.62 9.56
CA LYS A 125 -5.63 4.27 9.99
C LYS A 125 -4.56 3.63 10.88
N LEU A 126 -3.29 3.76 10.50
CA LEU A 126 -2.17 3.28 11.30
C LEU A 126 -2.13 3.97 12.67
N ARG A 127 -2.27 5.29 12.70
CA ARG A 127 -2.32 6.08 13.94
C ARG A 127 -3.47 5.63 14.84
N GLU A 128 -4.67 5.57 14.32
CA GLU A 128 -5.86 5.15 15.07
C GLU A 128 -5.71 3.76 15.65
N GLY A 129 -5.17 2.81 14.90
CA GLY A 129 -4.90 1.45 15.36
C GLY A 129 -3.89 1.38 16.50
N VAL A 130 -2.78 2.11 16.41
CA VAL A 130 -1.75 2.19 17.47
C VAL A 130 -2.32 2.86 18.71
N PHE A 131 -3.05 3.98 18.54
CA PHE A 131 -3.64 4.70 19.67
C PHE A 131 -4.70 3.88 20.40
N ALA A 132 -5.53 3.13 19.68
CA ALA A 132 -6.56 2.29 20.30
C ALA A 132 -5.94 1.26 21.28
N ALA A 133 -4.81 0.64 20.93
CA ALA A 133 -4.10 -0.26 21.82
C ALA A 133 -3.49 0.49 23.02
N ALA A 134 -2.80 1.59 22.77
CA ALA A 134 -2.14 2.39 23.81
C ALA A 134 -3.14 2.97 24.82
N GLU A 135 -4.28 3.49 24.35
CA GLU A 135 -5.36 4.02 25.18
C GLU A 135 -6.05 2.93 26.02
N ALA A 136 -6.25 1.73 25.43
CA ALA A 136 -6.77 0.60 26.18
C ALA A 136 -5.83 0.19 27.32
N TRP A 137 -4.54 0.16 27.07
CA TRP A 137 -3.53 -0.16 28.09
C TRP A 137 -3.42 0.93 29.18
N GLU A 138 -3.51 2.20 28.82
CA GLU A 138 -3.49 3.31 29.76
C GLU A 138 -4.71 3.25 30.69
N ARG A 139 -5.91 3.08 30.12
CA ARG A 139 -7.15 2.93 30.91
C ARG A 139 -7.10 1.74 31.87
N ALA A 140 -6.38 0.67 31.49
CA ALA A 140 -6.18 -0.51 32.34
C ALA A 140 -5.02 -0.33 33.37
N GLY A 141 -4.31 0.81 33.35
CA GLY A 141 -3.15 1.06 34.22
C GLY A 141 -1.89 0.27 33.85
N LEU A 142 -1.83 -0.29 32.64
CA LEU A 142 -0.72 -1.13 32.16
C LEU A 142 0.43 -0.30 31.55
N VAL A 143 0.15 0.92 31.12
CA VAL A 143 1.14 1.89 30.66
C VAL A 143 0.86 3.26 31.29
N PRO A 144 1.88 4.12 31.48
CA PRO A 144 1.67 5.44 32.06
C PRO A 144 1.05 6.42 31.05
N ALA A 145 0.28 7.40 31.49
CA ALA A 145 -0.26 8.48 30.66
C ALA A 145 0.80 9.26 29.89
N ALA A 146 2.05 9.31 30.40
CA ALA A 146 3.18 9.92 29.71
C ALA A 146 3.52 9.23 28.37
N PHE A 147 3.19 7.96 28.20
CA PHE A 147 3.34 7.26 26.93
C PHE A 147 2.38 7.80 25.87
N LEU A 148 1.10 8.01 26.22
CA LEU A 148 0.13 8.62 25.33
C LEU A 148 0.49 10.06 24.96
N ALA A 149 0.98 10.83 25.93
CA ALA A 149 1.48 12.19 25.69
C ALA A 149 2.65 12.17 24.69
N TRP A 150 3.59 11.23 24.83
CA TRP A 150 4.71 11.05 23.90
C TRP A 150 4.25 10.61 22.50
N LEU A 151 3.28 9.68 22.40
CA LEU A 151 2.68 9.26 21.12
C LEU A 151 1.96 10.40 20.40
N SER A 152 1.41 11.36 21.15
CA SER A 152 0.63 12.50 20.63
C SER A 152 1.53 13.67 20.21
N ASP A 153 2.78 13.69 20.64
CA ASP A 153 3.74 14.73 20.28
C ASP A 153 4.33 14.48 18.89
N GLU A 154 3.90 15.25 17.89
CA GLU A 154 4.39 15.15 16.51
C GLU A 154 5.90 15.42 16.36
N LYS A 155 6.55 15.99 17.37
CA LYS A 155 8.02 16.08 17.42
C LYS A 155 8.68 14.77 17.83
N LYS A 156 7.89 13.81 18.29
CA LYS A 156 8.32 12.49 18.74
C LYS A 156 7.83 11.37 17.86
N VAL A 157 6.53 11.30 17.60
CA VAL A 157 5.95 10.22 16.78
C VAL A 157 5.05 10.84 15.71
N THR A 158 5.35 10.50 14.47
CA THR A 158 4.51 10.91 13.35
C THR A 158 3.94 9.68 12.64
N PHE A 159 2.85 9.91 11.93
CA PHE A 159 2.19 8.91 11.08
C PHE A 159 2.00 9.51 9.69
N PRO A 160 3.08 9.64 8.91
CA PRO A 160 3.04 10.23 7.58
C PRO A 160 2.05 9.48 6.68
N TRP A 161 1.27 10.24 5.91
CA TRP A 161 0.41 9.66 4.89
C TRP A 161 1.23 9.32 3.65
N SER A 162 0.80 8.32 2.90
CA SER A 162 1.41 7.99 1.63
C SER A 162 0.37 7.76 0.53
N MET A 163 0.73 8.09 -0.70
CA MET A 163 0.11 7.54 -1.89
C MET A 163 1.14 6.63 -2.55
N ILE A 164 0.79 5.35 -2.66
CA ILE A 164 1.62 4.35 -3.31
C ILE A 164 0.89 3.79 -4.53
N ASP A 165 1.62 3.59 -5.61
CA ASP A 165 1.11 2.96 -6.81
C ASP A 165 2.19 2.11 -7.47
N LYS A 166 2.12 0.81 -7.23
CA LYS A 166 2.95 -0.21 -7.85
C LYS A 166 2.24 -1.56 -7.75
N ILE A 167 2.15 -2.27 -8.85
CA ILE A 167 1.62 -3.63 -8.88
C ILE A 167 2.77 -4.62 -8.72
N THR A 168 2.66 -5.49 -7.73
CA THR A 168 3.58 -6.60 -7.46
C THR A 168 2.79 -7.90 -7.50
N PRO A 169 2.65 -8.55 -8.67
CA PRO A 169 1.93 -9.82 -8.80
C PRO A 169 2.60 -10.93 -8.01
N HIS A 170 1.84 -12.01 -7.77
CA HIS A 170 2.42 -13.23 -7.21
C HIS A 170 3.60 -13.74 -8.06
N PRO A 171 4.60 -14.39 -7.46
CA PRO A 171 5.68 -15.04 -8.20
C PRO A 171 5.11 -15.94 -9.30
N SER A 172 5.65 -15.84 -10.53
CA SER A 172 5.20 -16.63 -11.67
C SER A 172 6.26 -17.66 -12.10
N GLU A 173 5.81 -18.83 -12.54
CA GLU A 173 6.70 -19.86 -13.09
C GLU A 173 7.41 -19.40 -14.36
N GLN A 174 6.83 -18.48 -15.13
CA GLN A 174 7.45 -17.90 -16.31
C GLN A 174 8.69 -17.06 -15.95
N VAL A 175 8.57 -16.19 -14.93
CA VAL A 175 9.70 -15.39 -14.43
C VAL A 175 10.74 -16.32 -13.79
N LYS A 176 10.34 -17.29 -12.98
CA LYS A 176 11.24 -18.30 -12.42
C LYS A 176 12.08 -18.95 -13.51
N LYS A 177 11.41 -19.49 -14.56
CA LYS A 177 12.12 -20.13 -15.67
C LYS A 177 13.11 -19.18 -16.37
N ALA A 178 12.72 -17.94 -16.61
CA ALA A 178 13.60 -16.95 -17.22
C ALA A 178 14.85 -16.65 -16.37
N LEU A 179 14.71 -16.70 -15.03
CA LEU A 179 15.83 -16.53 -14.10
C LEU A 179 16.75 -17.78 -14.09
N GLU A 180 16.16 -18.98 -14.09
CA GLU A 180 16.89 -20.25 -14.17
C GLU A 180 17.66 -20.38 -15.50
N ASP A 181 17.05 -19.97 -16.62
CA ASP A 181 17.71 -19.94 -17.95
C ASP A 181 18.94 -18.98 -17.98
N LEU A 182 19.01 -18.00 -17.08
CA LEU A 182 20.16 -17.13 -16.87
C LEU A 182 21.21 -17.73 -15.91
N GLY A 183 21.00 -18.94 -15.39
CA GLY A 183 21.89 -19.64 -14.48
C GLY A 183 21.68 -19.32 -13.00
N LEU A 184 20.62 -18.59 -12.63
CA LEU A 184 20.26 -18.39 -11.23
C LEU A 184 19.70 -19.69 -10.65
N GLN A 185 20.17 -20.07 -9.47
CA GLN A 185 19.78 -21.31 -8.79
C GLN A 185 18.76 -21.02 -7.68
N ASP A 186 18.05 -22.07 -7.24
CA ASP A 186 17.14 -22.06 -6.09
C ASP A 186 15.98 -21.06 -6.20
N MET A 187 15.52 -20.75 -7.42
CA MET A 187 14.39 -19.84 -7.68
C MET A 187 13.01 -20.46 -7.36
N THR A 188 12.93 -21.33 -6.36
CA THR A 188 11.72 -22.09 -6.04
C THR A 188 10.61 -21.21 -5.50
N ILE A 189 9.42 -21.32 -6.10
CA ILE A 189 8.19 -20.71 -5.56
C ILE A 189 7.63 -21.65 -4.49
N SER A 190 7.52 -21.16 -3.28
CA SER A 190 7.02 -21.89 -2.11
C SER A 190 5.71 -21.31 -1.61
N ARG A 191 4.96 -22.11 -0.86
CA ARG A 191 3.72 -21.65 -0.21
C ARG A 191 3.89 -21.64 1.30
N THR A 192 3.52 -20.53 1.92
CA THR A 192 3.51 -20.40 3.38
C THR A 192 2.38 -21.24 4.00
N ASN A 193 2.43 -21.43 5.32
CA ASN A 193 1.35 -22.11 6.07
C ASN A 193 -0.01 -21.38 5.96
N THR A 194 0.01 -20.08 5.65
CA THR A 194 -1.18 -19.25 5.42
C THR A 194 -1.64 -19.25 3.97
N GLY A 195 -0.95 -19.99 3.08
CA GLY A 195 -1.31 -20.13 1.67
C GLY A 195 -0.70 -19.07 0.74
N THR A 196 0.09 -18.13 1.25
CA THR A 196 0.75 -17.09 0.45
C THR A 196 1.91 -17.68 -0.36
N LEU A 197 2.01 -17.32 -1.65
CA LEU A 197 3.16 -17.67 -2.48
C LEU A 197 4.32 -16.73 -2.18
N ILE A 198 5.50 -17.30 -2.00
CA ILE A 198 6.76 -16.60 -1.78
C ILE A 198 7.85 -17.16 -2.67
N ALA A 199 8.80 -16.32 -3.06
CA ALA A 199 9.96 -16.70 -3.85
C ALA A 199 11.16 -15.81 -3.45
N PRO A 200 12.41 -16.17 -3.81
CA PRO A 200 13.58 -15.32 -3.63
C PRO A 200 13.62 -14.15 -4.64
N PHE A 201 12.58 -13.97 -5.41
CA PHE A 201 12.39 -12.85 -6.34
C PHE A 201 11.00 -12.25 -6.21
N VAL A 202 10.87 -10.98 -6.59
CA VAL A 202 9.62 -10.22 -6.61
C VAL A 202 9.33 -9.78 -8.04
N ASN A 203 8.16 -10.14 -8.55
CA ASN A 203 7.64 -9.60 -9.81
C ASN A 203 7.08 -8.20 -9.55
N ALA A 204 7.34 -7.27 -10.44
CA ALA A 204 6.78 -5.93 -10.38
C ALA A 204 6.48 -5.38 -11.77
N GLU A 205 5.54 -4.45 -11.86
CA GLU A 205 5.43 -3.59 -13.04
C GLU A 205 6.57 -2.57 -13.08
N THR A 206 6.79 -1.95 -14.25
CA THR A 206 7.80 -0.91 -14.44
C THR A 206 7.42 0.40 -13.77
N THR A 207 6.14 0.73 -13.78
CA THR A 207 5.60 1.92 -13.15
C THR A 207 5.72 1.85 -11.62
N GLU A 208 6.17 2.96 -11.03
CA GLU A 208 6.21 3.11 -9.57
C GLU A 208 6.03 4.57 -9.15
N TYR A 209 5.08 4.78 -8.24
CA TYR A 209 4.88 6.06 -7.60
C TYR A 209 4.82 5.90 -6.10
N LEU A 210 5.60 6.71 -5.40
CA LEU A 210 5.53 6.85 -3.96
C LEU A 210 5.57 8.34 -3.60
N VAL A 211 4.47 8.83 -3.04
CA VAL A 211 4.36 10.19 -2.50
C VAL A 211 4.20 10.07 -1.01
N LEU A 212 5.05 10.73 -0.25
CA LEU A 212 5.08 10.69 1.21
C LEU A 212 4.90 12.10 1.79
N GLU A 213 4.14 12.19 2.86
CA GLU A 213 4.15 13.34 3.73
C GLU A 213 5.53 13.50 4.38
N ASP A 214 6.16 14.66 4.24
CA ASP A 214 7.50 14.93 4.79
C ASP A 214 7.43 15.29 6.28
N ALA A 215 7.06 14.32 7.10
CA ALA A 215 6.92 14.43 8.55
C ALA A 215 7.77 13.37 9.27
N PHE A 216 9.08 13.59 9.32
CA PHE A 216 10.08 12.67 9.86
C PHE A 216 10.87 13.29 11.02
N PRO A 217 10.41 13.18 12.27
CA PRO A 217 11.00 13.89 13.42
C PRO A 217 12.40 13.41 13.79
N ASN A 218 12.84 12.24 13.33
CA ASN A 218 14.21 11.71 13.47
C ASN A 218 15.02 11.78 12.16
N GLY A 219 14.60 12.63 11.21
CA GLY A 219 15.14 12.58 9.87
C GLY A 219 14.71 11.37 9.07
N ARG A 220 15.13 11.27 7.83
CA ARG A 220 14.83 10.18 6.92
C ARG A 220 15.99 9.89 5.96
N PRO A 221 16.06 8.69 5.36
CA PRO A 221 16.97 8.44 4.25
C PRO A 221 16.64 9.37 3.06
N PRO A 222 17.61 9.66 2.17
CA PRO A 222 17.40 10.52 1.01
C PRO A 222 16.64 9.80 -0.11
N LEU A 223 15.40 9.34 0.17
CA LEU A 223 14.58 8.53 -0.73
C LEU A 223 14.16 9.30 -2.00
N GLU A 224 14.21 10.62 -2.00
CA GLU A 224 14.03 11.46 -3.19
C GLU A 224 15.04 11.13 -4.30
N ARG A 225 16.21 10.60 -3.96
CA ARG A 225 17.20 10.11 -4.94
C ARG A 225 16.75 8.83 -5.65
N ALA A 226 15.80 8.12 -5.07
CA ALA A 226 15.16 6.94 -5.66
C ALA A 226 13.78 7.26 -6.27
N GLY A 227 13.47 8.54 -6.51
CA GLY A 227 12.22 8.96 -7.15
C GLY A 227 11.02 9.11 -6.21
N VAL A 228 11.20 9.03 -4.90
CA VAL A 228 10.12 9.27 -3.93
C VAL A 228 9.82 10.78 -3.85
N TYR A 229 8.54 11.13 -3.95
CA TYR A 229 8.08 12.49 -3.81
C TYR A 229 7.75 12.79 -2.34
N PHE A 230 8.34 13.85 -1.80
CA PHE A 230 8.03 14.36 -0.47
C PHE A 230 7.26 15.66 -0.55
N THR A 231 6.17 15.77 0.23
CA THR A 231 5.27 16.93 0.19
C THR A 231 4.49 17.05 1.51
N ASP A 232 3.55 17.98 1.57
CA ASP A 232 2.61 18.09 2.68
C ASP A 232 1.45 17.06 2.57
N ARG A 233 0.76 16.81 3.69
CA ARG A 233 -0.36 15.88 3.80
C ARG A 233 -1.50 16.16 2.81
N ALA A 234 -1.83 17.44 2.61
CA ALA A 234 -2.92 17.81 1.72
C ALA A 234 -2.60 17.46 0.26
N THR A 235 -1.35 17.62 -0.14
CA THR A 235 -0.88 17.23 -1.48
C THR A 235 -0.84 15.70 -1.65
N VAL A 236 -0.45 14.93 -0.61
CA VAL A 236 -0.56 13.47 -0.63
C VAL A 236 -2.02 13.03 -0.83
N GLU A 237 -2.96 13.66 -0.11
CA GLU A 237 -4.39 13.37 -0.24
C GLU A 237 -4.91 13.68 -1.66
N LYS A 238 -4.48 14.80 -2.26
CA LYS A 238 -4.81 15.13 -3.66
C LYS A 238 -4.26 14.09 -4.64
N ALA A 239 -3.01 13.66 -4.47
CA ALA A 239 -2.41 12.62 -5.31
C ALA A 239 -3.17 11.29 -5.19
N GLU A 240 -3.61 10.92 -3.99
CA GLU A 240 -4.45 9.74 -3.78
C GLU A 240 -5.81 9.89 -4.46
N LYS A 241 -6.50 11.01 -4.25
CA LYS A 241 -7.80 11.30 -4.88
C LYS A 241 -7.71 11.32 -6.41
N MET A 242 -6.62 11.87 -6.97
CA MET A 242 -6.34 11.83 -8.40
C MET A 242 -6.31 10.38 -8.92
N LYS A 243 -5.55 9.50 -8.27
CA LYS A 243 -5.44 8.08 -8.63
C LYS A 243 -6.77 7.33 -8.47
N VAL A 244 -7.38 7.45 -7.29
CA VAL A 244 -8.56 6.64 -6.91
C VAL A 244 -9.85 7.15 -7.55
N GLY A 245 -10.02 8.46 -7.66
CA GLY A 245 -11.25 9.10 -8.11
C GLY A 245 -11.30 9.40 -9.61
N THR A 246 -10.16 9.38 -10.33
CA THR A 246 -10.13 9.81 -11.74
C THR A 246 -9.17 9.03 -12.62
N CYS A 247 -7.88 8.97 -12.28
CA CYS A 247 -6.84 8.65 -13.27
C CYS A 247 -6.53 7.15 -13.43
N LEU A 248 -6.84 6.31 -12.44
CA LEU A 248 -6.58 4.87 -12.51
C LEU A 248 -7.81 4.04 -12.18
N ASN A 249 -8.33 4.16 -10.96
CA ASN A 249 -9.33 3.22 -10.47
C ASN A 249 -10.67 3.29 -11.21
N PRO A 250 -11.18 4.43 -11.66
CA PRO A 250 -12.37 4.47 -12.50
C PRO A 250 -12.19 3.72 -13.82
N LEU A 251 -11.09 3.97 -14.51
CA LEU A 251 -10.77 3.33 -15.80
C LEU A 251 -10.69 1.81 -15.64
N HIS A 252 -9.98 1.38 -14.60
CA HIS A 252 -9.84 -0.03 -14.25
C HIS A 252 -11.18 -0.70 -13.89
N THR A 253 -12.07 0.02 -13.20
CA THR A 253 -13.41 -0.48 -12.86
C THR A 253 -14.29 -0.61 -14.10
N ALA A 254 -14.25 0.35 -15.02
CA ALA A 254 -15.01 0.28 -16.25
C ALA A 254 -14.60 -0.94 -17.08
N LEU A 255 -13.29 -1.10 -17.33
CA LEU A 255 -12.76 -2.29 -18.02
C LEU A 255 -13.26 -3.56 -17.34
N ALA A 256 -13.03 -3.70 -16.03
CA ALA A 256 -13.38 -4.91 -15.31
C ALA A 256 -14.86 -5.28 -15.37
N VAL A 257 -15.77 -4.30 -15.33
CA VAL A 257 -17.23 -4.56 -15.44
C VAL A 257 -17.58 -5.03 -16.83
N TYR A 258 -17.14 -4.32 -17.85
CA TYR A 258 -17.43 -4.68 -19.26
C TYR A 258 -16.67 -5.96 -19.64
N GLY A 259 -15.43 -6.14 -19.16
CA GLY A 259 -14.68 -7.36 -19.38
C GLY A 259 -15.36 -8.61 -18.83
N CYS A 260 -15.96 -8.52 -17.64
CA CYS A 260 -16.80 -9.61 -17.11
C CYS A 260 -18.04 -9.88 -17.96
N LEU A 261 -18.68 -8.83 -18.49
CA LEU A 261 -19.88 -8.98 -19.32
C LEU A 261 -19.56 -9.57 -20.72
N LEU A 262 -18.37 -9.31 -21.23
CA LEU A 262 -17.90 -9.74 -22.54
C LEU A 262 -16.98 -10.98 -22.48
N ASP A 263 -16.83 -11.56 -21.30
CA ASP A 263 -16.04 -12.80 -21.04
C ASP A 263 -14.54 -12.68 -21.33
N TYR A 264 -13.97 -11.50 -21.10
CA TYR A 264 -12.53 -11.30 -21.17
C TYR A 264 -11.81 -11.92 -19.97
N SER A 265 -10.59 -12.41 -20.22
CA SER A 265 -9.76 -13.06 -19.19
C SER A 265 -8.68 -12.15 -18.57
N SER A 266 -8.39 -11.00 -19.19
CA SER A 266 -7.38 -10.05 -18.70
C SER A 266 -7.66 -8.62 -19.15
N ILE A 267 -7.21 -7.67 -18.37
CA ILE A 267 -7.27 -6.23 -18.70
C ILE A 267 -6.49 -5.92 -19.97
N ALA A 268 -5.34 -6.57 -20.17
CA ALA A 268 -4.56 -6.38 -21.40
C ALA A 268 -5.31 -6.82 -22.66
N ALA A 269 -6.12 -7.90 -22.58
CA ALA A 269 -6.95 -8.33 -23.69
C ALA A 269 -8.10 -7.36 -23.97
N GLU A 270 -8.69 -6.75 -22.92
CA GLU A 270 -9.71 -5.70 -23.07
C GLU A 270 -9.13 -4.46 -23.75
N MET A 271 -7.90 -4.07 -23.43
CA MET A 271 -7.24 -2.92 -24.06
C MET A 271 -6.87 -3.14 -25.53
N ALA A 272 -6.87 -4.39 -25.99
CA ALA A 272 -6.73 -4.73 -27.40
C ALA A 272 -8.05 -4.58 -28.18
N ASP A 273 -9.20 -4.50 -27.49
CA ASP A 273 -10.50 -4.23 -28.07
C ASP A 273 -10.66 -2.72 -28.29
N PRO A 274 -10.89 -2.26 -29.55
CA PRO A 274 -10.99 -0.84 -29.87
C PRO A 274 -12.15 -0.13 -29.18
N ASP A 275 -13.27 -0.82 -28.94
CA ASP A 275 -14.46 -0.23 -28.31
C ASP A 275 -14.25 -0.03 -26.82
N LEU A 276 -13.66 -1.02 -26.14
CA LEU A 276 -13.31 -0.90 -24.73
C LEU A 276 -12.21 0.13 -24.48
N LYS A 277 -11.21 0.18 -25.36
CA LYS A 277 -10.16 1.21 -25.31
C LYS A 277 -10.77 2.61 -25.48
N ALA A 278 -11.62 2.82 -26.48
CA ALA A 278 -12.31 4.10 -26.68
C ALA A 278 -13.18 4.48 -25.47
N LEU A 279 -13.89 3.52 -24.88
CA LEU A 279 -14.68 3.76 -23.67
C LEU A 279 -13.85 4.34 -22.54
N VAL A 280 -12.70 3.72 -22.21
CA VAL A 280 -11.87 4.21 -21.09
C VAL A 280 -11.14 5.50 -21.43
N GLU A 281 -10.80 5.75 -22.67
CA GLU A 281 -10.28 7.05 -23.12
C GLU A 281 -11.31 8.17 -22.92
N HIS A 282 -12.59 7.91 -23.20
CA HIS A 282 -13.67 8.86 -22.94
C HIS A 282 -13.88 9.11 -21.44
N ILE A 283 -13.89 8.04 -20.62
CA ILE A 283 -14.00 8.17 -19.15
C ILE A 283 -12.81 8.96 -18.59
N ALA A 284 -11.61 8.73 -19.08
CA ALA A 284 -10.42 9.48 -18.69
C ALA A 284 -10.54 10.98 -19.03
N ALA A 285 -11.03 11.30 -20.23
CA ALA A 285 -11.24 12.68 -20.66
C ALA A 285 -12.30 13.41 -19.82
N GLU A 286 -13.34 12.71 -19.38
CA GLU A 286 -14.33 13.24 -18.44
C GLU A 286 -13.77 13.44 -17.05
N GLY A 287 -13.03 12.46 -16.54
CA GLY A 287 -12.36 12.51 -15.23
C GLY A 287 -11.36 13.67 -15.13
N LEU A 288 -10.63 13.98 -16.21
CA LEU A 288 -9.70 15.11 -16.24
C LEU A 288 -10.37 16.48 -16.03
N LYS A 289 -11.68 16.61 -16.22
CA LYS A 289 -12.41 17.85 -15.98
C LYS A 289 -12.69 18.11 -14.51
N VAL A 290 -12.63 17.06 -13.67
CA VAL A 290 -12.95 17.11 -12.23
C VAL A 290 -11.76 16.79 -11.33
N VAL A 291 -10.62 16.38 -11.92
CA VAL A 291 -9.44 16.03 -11.13
C VAL A 291 -8.84 17.26 -10.45
N GLU A 292 -8.56 17.14 -9.19
CA GLU A 292 -7.76 18.12 -8.47
C GLU A 292 -6.28 17.81 -8.73
N ASP A 293 -5.60 18.70 -9.46
CA ASP A 293 -4.16 18.54 -9.76
C ASP A 293 -3.34 18.64 -8.46
N PRO A 294 -2.58 17.60 -8.07
CA PRO A 294 -1.72 17.67 -6.91
C PRO A 294 -0.47 18.54 -7.12
N GLY A 295 -0.17 18.95 -8.35
CA GLY A 295 0.97 19.78 -8.70
C GLY A 295 2.34 19.07 -8.73
N ILE A 296 2.45 17.92 -8.09
CA ILE A 296 3.69 17.09 -8.06
C ILE A 296 3.67 15.93 -9.05
N LEU A 297 2.48 15.51 -9.46
CA LEU A 297 2.23 14.49 -10.49
C LEU A 297 1.25 15.09 -11.49
N SER A 298 1.53 14.95 -12.77
CA SER A 298 0.60 15.42 -13.81
C SER A 298 -0.52 14.40 -14.03
N PRO A 299 -1.81 14.75 -13.79
CA PRO A 299 -2.92 13.84 -14.02
C PRO A 299 -2.97 13.31 -15.47
N ARG A 300 -2.68 14.17 -16.45
CA ARG A 300 -2.66 13.79 -17.87
C ARG A 300 -1.57 12.75 -18.17
N LYS A 301 -0.33 13.00 -17.73
CA LYS A 301 0.76 12.04 -17.93
C LYS A 301 0.48 10.71 -17.22
N PHE A 302 -0.09 10.77 -16.04
CA PHE A 302 -0.49 9.58 -15.29
C PHE A 302 -1.53 8.73 -16.04
N ILE A 303 -2.56 9.37 -16.61
CA ILE A 303 -3.57 8.69 -17.47
C ILE A 303 -2.92 8.13 -18.74
N ASP A 304 -2.06 8.90 -19.39
CA ASP A 304 -1.37 8.45 -20.61
C ASP A 304 -0.54 7.18 -20.36
N GLU A 305 0.14 7.12 -19.21
CA GLU A 305 0.89 5.93 -18.78
C GLU A 305 -0.05 4.75 -18.47
N VAL A 306 -1.15 4.99 -17.75
CA VAL A 306 -2.15 3.96 -17.44
C VAL A 306 -2.72 3.33 -18.71
N LEU A 307 -3.11 4.15 -19.68
CA LEU A 307 -3.79 3.69 -20.90
C LEU A 307 -2.84 3.06 -21.92
N ASN A 308 -1.58 3.52 -22.01
CA ASN A 308 -0.66 3.10 -23.05
C ASN A 308 0.44 2.14 -22.60
N GLU A 309 0.72 2.07 -21.31
CA GLU A 309 1.81 1.25 -20.79
C GLU A 309 1.33 0.19 -19.79
N ARG A 310 0.47 0.56 -18.82
CA ARG A 310 0.09 -0.33 -17.71
C ARG A 310 -1.02 -1.30 -18.08
N PHE A 311 -2.16 -0.79 -18.52
CA PHE A 311 -3.32 -1.64 -18.87
C PHE A 311 -3.05 -2.58 -20.05
N PRO A 312 -2.36 -2.14 -21.12
CA PRO A 312 -2.02 -3.04 -22.22
C PRO A 312 -0.94 -4.08 -21.89
N ASN A 313 -0.28 -4.01 -20.73
CA ASN A 313 0.84 -4.90 -20.40
C ASN A 313 0.37 -6.33 -20.12
N PRO A 314 0.60 -7.31 -21.01
CA PRO A 314 0.16 -8.70 -20.81
C PRO A 314 0.99 -9.45 -19.76
N ALA A 315 2.14 -8.92 -19.35
CA ALA A 315 2.96 -9.52 -18.30
C ALA A 315 2.35 -9.31 -16.90
N ILE A 316 1.41 -8.36 -16.75
CA ILE A 316 0.69 -8.12 -15.50
C ILE A 316 -0.58 -8.97 -15.50
N PRO A 317 -0.68 -10.02 -14.64
CA PRO A 317 -1.83 -10.93 -14.61
C PRO A 317 -3.02 -10.31 -13.87
N ASP A 318 -3.65 -9.31 -14.47
CA ASP A 318 -4.81 -8.63 -13.90
C ASP A 318 -6.10 -9.08 -14.58
N THR A 319 -7.06 -9.59 -13.78
CA THR A 319 -8.28 -10.18 -14.29
C THR A 319 -9.51 -9.32 -13.97
N PRO A 320 -10.45 -9.16 -14.93
CA PRO A 320 -11.69 -8.42 -14.72
C PRO A 320 -12.45 -8.87 -13.47
N GLN A 321 -12.58 -10.19 -13.28
CA GLN A 321 -13.34 -10.80 -12.18
C GLN A 321 -12.81 -10.38 -10.80
N ARG A 322 -11.48 -10.30 -10.65
CA ARG A 322 -10.86 -9.84 -9.40
C ARG A 322 -11.14 -8.38 -9.11
N ILE A 323 -11.12 -7.55 -10.16
CA ILE A 323 -11.29 -6.08 -10.03
C ILE A 323 -12.75 -5.71 -9.87
N ALA A 324 -13.67 -6.41 -10.54
CA ALA A 324 -15.09 -6.16 -10.48
C ALA A 324 -15.74 -6.55 -9.13
N ALA A 325 -15.04 -7.30 -8.28
CA ALA A 325 -15.55 -7.60 -6.93
C ALA A 325 -15.88 -6.30 -6.17
N ASP A 326 -17.03 -6.29 -5.50
CA ASP A 326 -17.54 -5.15 -4.70
C ASP A 326 -17.71 -3.83 -5.47
N THR A 327 -18.01 -3.90 -6.78
CA THR A 327 -18.16 -2.72 -7.65
C THR A 327 -19.16 -1.71 -7.09
N SER A 328 -20.30 -2.15 -6.56
CA SER A 328 -21.32 -1.25 -6.00
C SER A 328 -20.80 -0.34 -4.88
N GLN A 329 -19.85 -0.82 -4.08
CA GLN A 329 -19.21 -0.03 -3.02
C GLN A 329 -18.15 0.93 -3.57
N LYS A 330 -17.59 0.61 -4.73
CA LYS A 330 -16.51 1.39 -5.37
C LYS A 330 -17.04 2.57 -6.18
N LEU A 331 -18.24 2.46 -6.76
CA LEU A 331 -18.81 3.47 -7.68
C LEU A 331 -18.86 4.87 -7.08
N PRO A 332 -19.37 5.11 -5.86
CA PRO A 332 -19.44 6.46 -5.29
C PRO A 332 -18.07 7.14 -5.18
N VAL A 333 -17.04 6.39 -4.81
CA VAL A 333 -15.68 6.90 -4.62
C VAL A 333 -14.98 7.15 -5.97
N ARG A 334 -15.20 6.25 -6.94
CA ARG A 334 -14.47 6.25 -8.22
C ARG A 334 -15.10 7.16 -9.28
N TYR A 335 -16.40 7.38 -9.21
CA TYR A 335 -17.14 8.16 -10.22
C TYR A 335 -17.93 9.33 -9.67
N GLY A 336 -18.02 9.47 -8.33
CA GLY A 336 -18.88 10.47 -7.70
C GLY A 336 -18.66 11.89 -8.20
N GLY A 337 -17.42 12.34 -8.31
CA GLY A 337 -17.08 13.67 -8.82
C GLY A 337 -17.47 13.86 -10.29
N THR A 338 -17.17 12.88 -11.14
CA THR A 338 -17.48 12.91 -12.56
C THR A 338 -19.00 12.90 -12.80
N LEU A 339 -19.73 12.06 -12.05
CA LEU A 339 -21.18 11.99 -12.14
C LEU A 339 -21.86 13.29 -11.67
N GLN A 340 -21.37 13.91 -10.60
CA GLN A 340 -21.89 15.19 -10.13
C GLN A 340 -21.72 16.28 -11.17
N LEU A 341 -20.56 16.37 -11.82
CA LEU A 341 -20.35 17.31 -12.91
C LEU A 341 -21.30 17.04 -14.09
N SER A 342 -21.47 15.77 -14.48
CA SER A 342 -22.39 15.36 -15.55
C SER A 342 -23.84 15.75 -15.24
N LEU A 343 -24.30 15.55 -14.00
CA LEU A 343 -25.65 15.92 -13.57
C LEU A 343 -25.90 17.42 -13.63
N ILE A 344 -24.90 18.25 -13.35
CA ILE A 344 -25.00 19.71 -13.47
C ILE A 344 -25.22 20.09 -14.97
N HIS A 345 -24.54 19.43 -15.87
CA HIS A 345 -24.69 19.68 -17.31
C HIS A 345 -25.98 19.09 -17.91
N ILE A 346 -26.49 17.98 -17.37
CA ILE A 346 -27.77 17.38 -17.83
C ILE A 346 -28.96 18.22 -17.36
N SER A 347 -28.87 18.94 -16.25
CA SER A 347 -29.92 19.81 -15.73
C SER A 347 -30.04 21.16 -16.48
N GLU A 348 -29.10 21.50 -17.34
CA GLU A 348 -29.29 22.59 -18.31
C GLU A 348 -30.03 22.06 -19.52
N PRO A 349 -31.30 22.44 -19.73
CA PRO A 349 -32.01 22.05 -20.95
C PRO A 349 -31.28 22.68 -22.14
N THR A 350 -30.66 21.85 -22.97
CA THR A 350 -30.27 22.25 -24.32
C THR A 350 -31.54 22.76 -25.00
N ARG A 351 -31.71 24.05 -25.04
CA ARG A 351 -32.75 24.67 -25.89
C ARG A 351 -32.47 24.28 -27.33
N PRO A 352 -33.50 23.82 -28.09
CA PRO A 352 -33.36 23.51 -29.48
C PRO A 352 -33.05 24.75 -30.31
#